data_49df75517a6118ebbb7c9e5c29bfbc75
#
_entry.id   49df75517a6118ebbb7c9e5c29bfbc75
#
_cell.length_a   1.000
_cell.length_b   1.000
_cell.length_c   1.000
_cell.angle_alpha   90.00
_cell.angle_beta   90.00
_cell.angle_gamma   90.00
#
_symmetry.space_group_name_H-M   'P 1'
#
loop_
_entity.id
_entity.type
_entity.pdbx_description
1 polymer ?
#
loop_
_entity_poly.entity_id
_entity_poly.type
_entity_poly.pdbx_seq_one_letter_code
_entity_poly.pdbx_strand_id
1 'polypeptide(L)'
;ANAGIGYAFQQPPRFKGMTVQRLLALAAGREMSDVECCKLLSDVGLCAEEYLNRQIDGTLSGGEMKRIEIATVLAKEHTLCIFDEPEAGIDLWSFSMLIHKFEEIHKEKKQSLIVISHQEKIISMADRIMVIDDGKIKAEGRKEDVLPCLEGLDKCHACAGNAGVRA
;
A
#
# COMPACT_ATOMS: atom_id res chain seq x y z
N ALA A 1 2.51 -14.16 -9.04
CA ALA A 1 2.88 -13.09 -9.97
C ALA A 1 2.17 -13.19 -11.33
N ASN A 2 1.81 -14.37 -11.80
CA ASN A 2 1.16 -14.53 -13.12
C ASN A 2 -0.37 -14.30 -13.12
N ALA A 3 -0.97 -14.10 -11.94
CA ALA A 3 -2.41 -13.87 -11.77
C ALA A 3 -2.81 -12.39 -11.80
N GLY A 4 -1.89 -11.47 -12.10
CA GLY A 4 -2.17 -10.03 -12.10
C GLY A 4 -2.33 -9.43 -10.70
N ILE A 5 -1.80 -10.08 -9.66
CA ILE A 5 -1.86 -9.61 -8.28
C ILE A 5 -0.48 -9.08 -7.87
N GLY A 6 -0.43 -7.83 -7.42
CA GLY A 6 0.71 -7.21 -6.74
C GLY A 6 0.51 -7.22 -5.23
N TYR A 7 1.56 -7.51 -4.46
CA TYR A 7 1.49 -7.55 -3.00
C TYR A 7 2.72 -6.86 -2.39
N ALA A 8 2.51 -5.87 -1.55
CA ALA A 8 3.52 -5.25 -0.70
C ALA A 8 3.35 -5.76 0.74
N PHE A 9 4.37 -6.44 1.26
CA PHE A 9 4.33 -7.08 2.57
C PHE A 9 4.48 -6.08 3.72
N GLN A 10 3.98 -6.40 4.89
CA GLN A 10 4.21 -5.63 6.11
C GLN A 10 5.72 -5.46 6.38
N GLN A 11 6.51 -6.53 6.21
CA GLN A 11 7.97 -6.49 6.27
C GLN A 11 8.57 -6.75 4.90
N PRO A 12 9.21 -5.73 4.27
CA PRO A 12 9.80 -5.86 2.95
C PRO A 12 10.87 -6.96 2.88
N PRO A 13 10.86 -7.80 1.85
CA PRO A 13 11.94 -8.77 1.63
C PRO A 13 13.24 -8.03 1.26
N ARG A 14 14.38 -8.55 1.73
CA ARG A 14 15.70 -7.98 1.43
C ARG A 14 16.42 -8.83 0.39
N PHE A 15 16.94 -8.17 -0.65
CA PHE A 15 17.68 -8.80 -1.74
C PHE A 15 19.14 -8.36 -1.72
N LYS A 16 20.05 -9.21 -1.22
CA LYS A 16 21.48 -8.87 -1.18
C LYS A 16 22.10 -8.84 -2.59
N GLY A 17 22.99 -7.89 -2.82
CA GLY A 17 23.76 -7.80 -4.08
C GLY A 17 22.96 -7.26 -5.27
N MET A 18 21.86 -6.54 -5.03
CA MET A 18 21.01 -5.95 -6.04
C MET A 18 20.87 -4.45 -5.80
N THR A 19 20.93 -3.65 -6.84
CA THR A 19 20.60 -2.22 -6.77
C THR A 19 19.10 -1.99 -6.85
N VAL A 20 18.64 -0.84 -6.39
CA VAL A 20 17.23 -0.44 -6.49
C VAL A 20 16.75 -0.47 -7.94
N GLN A 21 17.51 0.10 -8.88
CA GLN A 21 17.20 0.07 -10.31
C GLN A 21 16.98 -1.35 -10.82
N ARG A 22 17.90 -2.26 -10.47
CA ARG A 22 17.80 -3.66 -10.92
C ARG A 22 16.59 -4.37 -10.32
N LEU A 23 16.24 -4.05 -9.07
CA LEU A 23 15.03 -4.60 -8.45
C LEU A 23 13.76 -4.08 -9.14
N LEU A 24 13.70 -2.78 -9.50
CA LEU A 24 12.57 -2.20 -10.23
C LEU A 24 12.41 -2.84 -11.61
N ALA A 25 13.51 -3.00 -12.37
CA ALA A 25 13.49 -3.66 -13.67
C ALA A 25 13.04 -5.12 -13.57
N LEU A 26 13.51 -5.86 -12.55
CA LEU A 26 13.07 -7.24 -12.28
C LEU A 26 11.57 -7.30 -11.97
N ALA A 27 11.06 -6.38 -11.16
CA ALA A 27 9.64 -6.31 -10.80
C ALA A 27 8.77 -5.96 -12.01
N ALA A 28 9.23 -5.03 -12.86
CA ALA A 28 8.58 -4.67 -14.11
C ALA A 28 8.58 -5.81 -15.15
N GLY A 29 9.51 -6.77 -15.01
CA GLY A 29 9.71 -7.84 -15.99
C GLY A 29 10.31 -7.37 -17.31
N ARG A 30 10.94 -6.19 -17.33
CA ARG A 30 11.59 -5.57 -18.49
C ARG A 30 12.68 -4.60 -18.06
N GLU A 31 13.55 -4.25 -18.96
CA GLU A 31 14.47 -3.12 -18.75
C GLU A 31 13.69 -1.82 -18.56
N MET A 32 14.17 -0.99 -17.66
CA MET A 32 13.58 0.32 -17.35
C MET A 32 14.63 1.40 -17.55
N SER A 33 14.22 2.51 -18.14
CA SER A 33 15.05 3.71 -18.24
C SER A 33 15.19 4.39 -16.86
N ASP A 34 16.25 5.16 -16.71
CA ASP A 34 16.46 5.96 -15.49
C ASP A 34 15.27 6.90 -15.22
N VAL A 35 14.66 7.45 -16.26
CA VAL A 35 13.50 8.34 -16.15
C VAL A 35 12.29 7.61 -15.57
N GLU A 36 12.01 6.38 -16.01
CA GLU A 36 10.91 5.57 -15.47
C GLU A 36 11.17 5.20 -14.02
N CYS A 37 12.39 4.79 -13.68
CA CYS A 37 12.79 4.49 -12.31
C CYS A 37 12.71 5.74 -11.42
N CYS A 38 13.17 6.90 -11.93
CA CYS A 38 13.06 8.18 -11.22
C CYS A 38 11.61 8.53 -10.88
N LYS A 39 10.70 8.35 -11.82
CA LYS A 39 9.28 8.59 -11.60
C LYS A 39 8.72 7.71 -10.49
N LEU A 40 8.97 6.40 -10.55
CA LEU A 40 8.50 5.45 -9.52
C LEU A 40 9.04 5.78 -8.13
N LEU A 41 10.33 6.12 -8.03
CA LEU A 41 10.94 6.49 -6.76
C LEU A 41 10.36 7.81 -6.22
N SER A 42 10.15 8.78 -7.10
CA SER A 42 9.50 10.05 -6.72
C SER A 42 8.06 9.84 -6.25
N ASP A 43 7.29 8.97 -6.90
CA ASP A 43 5.92 8.63 -6.53
C ASP A 43 5.80 8.09 -5.09
N VAL A 44 6.88 7.50 -4.56
CA VAL A 44 6.97 7.00 -3.17
C VAL A 44 7.83 7.88 -2.26
N GLY A 45 8.21 9.07 -2.70
CA GLY A 45 8.98 10.03 -1.89
C GLY A 45 10.46 9.70 -1.71
N LEU A 46 11.08 9.02 -2.69
CA LEU A 46 12.52 8.76 -2.72
C LEU A 46 13.21 9.59 -3.80
N CYS A 47 14.38 10.19 -3.46
CA CYS A 47 15.20 10.88 -4.43
C CYS A 47 15.91 9.87 -5.33
N ALA A 48 15.64 9.92 -6.64
CA ALA A 48 16.20 8.95 -7.57
C ALA A 48 17.73 9.02 -7.66
N GLU A 49 18.32 10.23 -7.61
CA GLU A 49 19.76 10.43 -7.67
C GLU A 49 20.49 9.72 -6.53
N GLU A 50 19.86 9.64 -5.35
CA GLU A 50 20.43 9.00 -4.17
C GLU A 50 20.22 7.51 -4.15
N TYR A 51 19.06 7.03 -4.65
CA TYR A 51 18.62 5.65 -4.42
C TYR A 51 18.81 4.72 -5.61
N LEU A 52 18.81 5.22 -6.85
CA LEU A 52 18.79 4.40 -8.06
C LEU A 52 19.90 3.33 -8.08
N ASN A 53 21.13 3.77 -7.79
CA ASN A 53 22.31 2.92 -7.77
C ASN A 53 22.63 2.32 -6.39
N ARG A 54 21.84 2.63 -5.38
CA ARG A 54 22.06 2.16 -4.01
C ARG A 54 21.78 0.67 -3.89
N GLN A 55 22.64 -0.02 -3.17
CA GLN A 55 22.47 -1.44 -2.88
C GLN A 55 21.32 -1.66 -1.90
N ILE A 56 20.56 -2.74 -2.12
CA ILE A 56 19.52 -3.18 -1.19
C ILE A 56 20.20 -4.03 -0.12
N ASP A 57 20.66 -3.38 0.93
CA ASP A 57 21.39 -3.98 2.03
C ASP A 57 20.90 -3.49 3.40
N GLY A 58 21.66 -3.76 4.44
CA GLY A 58 21.34 -3.38 5.80
C GLY A 58 21.48 -1.88 6.11
N THR A 59 21.96 -1.05 5.17
CA THR A 59 22.12 0.40 5.34
C THR A 59 20.82 1.17 5.06
N LEU A 60 19.85 0.53 4.38
CA LEU A 60 18.53 1.10 4.16
C LEU A 60 17.69 0.99 5.43
N SER A 61 17.06 2.10 5.82
CA SER A 61 16.07 2.12 6.90
C SER A 61 14.83 1.30 6.55
N GLY A 62 14.03 0.96 7.54
CA GLY A 62 12.76 0.24 7.32
C GLY A 62 11.81 0.99 6.39
N GLY A 63 11.67 2.32 6.59
CA GLY A 63 10.81 3.15 5.76
C GLY A 63 11.31 3.32 4.33
N GLU A 64 12.63 3.40 4.10
CA GLU A 64 13.20 3.39 2.75
C GLU A 64 12.92 2.07 2.03
N MET A 65 13.14 0.93 2.72
CA MET A 65 12.85 -0.38 2.17
C MET A 65 11.36 -0.55 1.85
N LYS A 66 10.46 -0.07 2.71
CA LYS A 66 9.02 -0.12 2.49
C LYS A 66 8.63 0.67 1.23
N ARG A 67 9.17 1.87 1.05
CA ARG A 67 8.92 2.70 -0.13
C ARG A 67 9.47 2.06 -1.42
N ILE A 68 10.66 1.47 -1.36
CA ILE A 68 11.23 0.72 -2.50
C ILE A 68 10.34 -0.48 -2.85
N GLU A 69 9.85 -1.23 -1.86
CA GLU A 69 8.93 -2.35 -2.10
C GLU A 69 7.64 -1.88 -2.77
N ILE A 70 7.02 -0.81 -2.27
CA ILE A 70 5.82 -0.22 -2.89
C ILE A 70 6.11 0.17 -4.34
N ALA A 71 7.26 0.81 -4.62
CA ALA A 71 7.67 1.14 -5.97
C ALA A 71 7.80 -0.10 -6.87
N THR A 72 8.25 -1.26 -6.34
CA THR A 72 8.29 -2.51 -7.12
C THR A 72 6.90 -3.02 -7.48
N VAL A 73 5.91 -2.88 -6.60
CA VAL A 73 4.52 -3.24 -6.93
C VAL A 73 3.96 -2.30 -7.99
N LEU A 74 4.29 -1.01 -7.93
CA LEU A 74 3.85 0.00 -8.90
C LEU A 74 4.59 -0.08 -10.25
N ALA A 75 5.73 -0.78 -10.32
CA ALA A 75 6.53 -0.92 -11.55
C ALA A 75 5.87 -1.76 -12.65
N LYS A 76 4.81 -2.50 -12.31
CA LYS A 76 4.07 -3.36 -13.22
C LYS A 76 2.57 -3.11 -13.09
N GLU A 77 1.85 -3.26 -14.20
CA GLU A 77 0.39 -3.24 -14.16
C GLU A 77 -0.17 -4.52 -13.51
N HIS A 78 -1.10 -4.33 -12.60
CA HIS A 78 -1.81 -5.39 -11.89
C HIS A 78 -3.32 -5.16 -12.00
N THR A 79 -4.11 -6.22 -11.90
CA THR A 79 -5.57 -6.12 -11.77
C THR A 79 -5.97 -5.85 -10.32
N LEU A 80 -5.17 -6.32 -9.38
CA LEU A 80 -5.34 -6.14 -7.95
C LEU A 80 -3.99 -5.85 -7.29
N CYS A 81 -3.92 -4.77 -6.51
CA CYS A 81 -2.79 -4.49 -5.63
C CYS A 81 -3.22 -4.58 -4.17
N ILE A 82 -2.40 -5.24 -3.37
CA ILE A 82 -2.59 -5.39 -1.92
C ILE A 82 -1.40 -4.75 -1.22
N PHE A 83 -1.66 -3.81 -0.34
CA PHE A 83 -0.66 -3.11 0.47
C PHE A 83 -0.92 -3.38 1.95
N ASP A 84 0.05 -4.00 2.62
CA ASP A 84 -0.04 -4.36 4.03
C ASP A 84 0.75 -3.34 4.87
N GLU A 85 0.03 -2.51 5.62
CA GLU A 85 0.55 -1.38 6.40
C GLU A 85 1.58 -0.55 5.61
N PRO A 86 1.19 0.04 4.45
CA PRO A 86 2.13 0.75 3.59
C PRO A 86 2.76 1.97 4.26
N GLU A 87 2.16 2.49 5.33
CA GLU A 87 2.63 3.62 6.12
C GLU A 87 3.71 3.25 7.15
N ALA A 88 3.96 1.98 7.42
CA ALA A 88 4.84 1.56 8.51
C ALA A 88 6.28 2.08 8.35
N GLY A 89 6.74 2.90 9.30
CA GLY A 89 8.08 3.47 9.31
C GLY A 89 8.33 4.56 8.27
N ILE A 90 7.31 5.07 7.61
CA ILE A 90 7.40 6.16 6.62
C ILE A 90 7.19 7.51 7.33
N ASP A 91 7.99 8.52 6.96
CA ASP A 91 7.83 9.88 7.44
C ASP A 91 6.57 10.56 6.85
N LEU A 92 6.11 11.63 7.50
CA LEU A 92 4.87 12.32 7.15
C LEU A 92 4.84 12.86 5.70
N TRP A 93 5.98 13.33 5.18
CA TRP A 93 6.05 13.88 3.83
C TRP A 93 5.94 12.77 2.78
N SER A 94 6.74 11.73 2.94
CA SER A 94 6.70 10.56 2.07
C SER A 94 5.34 9.84 2.12
N PHE A 95 4.72 9.79 3.30
CA PHE A 95 3.37 9.27 3.46
C PHE A 95 2.34 10.09 2.68
N SER A 96 2.46 11.42 2.67
CA SER A 96 1.56 12.27 1.88
C SER A 96 1.70 12.02 0.36
N MET A 97 2.91 11.77 -0.13
CA MET A 97 3.13 11.40 -1.54
C MET A 97 2.52 10.05 -1.87
N LEU A 98 2.66 9.08 -0.98
CA LEU A 98 2.06 7.76 -1.13
C LEU A 98 0.52 7.82 -1.19
N ILE A 99 -0.10 8.61 -0.31
CA ILE A 99 -1.55 8.87 -0.34
C ILE A 99 -1.96 9.44 -1.70
N HIS A 100 -1.26 10.46 -2.17
CA HIS A 100 -1.54 11.06 -3.47
C HIS A 100 -1.46 10.03 -4.60
N LYS A 101 -0.45 9.16 -4.55
CA LYS A 101 -0.31 8.07 -5.54
C LYS A 101 -1.47 7.08 -5.49
N PHE A 102 -1.93 6.70 -4.32
CA PHE A 102 -3.10 5.83 -4.17
C PHE A 102 -4.37 6.51 -4.70
N GLU A 103 -4.55 7.82 -4.48
CA GLU A 103 -5.66 8.58 -5.06
C GLU A 103 -5.62 8.61 -6.59
N GLU A 104 -4.44 8.78 -7.19
CA GLU A 104 -4.27 8.71 -8.65
C GLU A 104 -4.72 7.36 -9.19
N ILE A 105 -4.20 6.27 -8.61
CA ILE A 105 -4.53 4.90 -9.00
C ILE A 105 -6.04 4.65 -8.87
N HIS A 106 -6.64 5.11 -7.78
CA HIS A 106 -8.07 4.99 -7.53
C HIS A 106 -8.90 5.74 -8.59
N LYS A 107 -8.50 6.97 -8.96
CA LYS A 107 -9.17 7.76 -9.99
C LYS A 107 -9.10 7.14 -11.38
N GLU A 108 -8.00 6.47 -11.71
CA GLU A 108 -7.83 5.79 -12.99
C GLU A 108 -8.77 4.58 -13.19
N LYS A 109 -9.23 3.96 -12.11
CA LYS A 109 -10.14 2.79 -12.10
C LYS A 109 -9.67 1.60 -12.94
N LYS A 110 -8.37 1.49 -13.18
CA LYS A 110 -7.80 0.40 -13.97
C LYS A 110 -7.52 -0.86 -13.16
N GLN A 111 -7.38 -0.70 -11.85
CA GLN A 111 -7.04 -1.78 -10.92
C GLN A 111 -7.78 -1.61 -9.60
N SER A 112 -7.96 -2.72 -8.89
CA SER A 112 -8.50 -2.72 -7.54
C SER A 112 -7.37 -2.57 -6.52
N LEU A 113 -7.62 -1.83 -5.44
CA LEU A 113 -6.70 -1.69 -4.33
C LEU A 113 -7.31 -2.30 -3.06
N ILE A 114 -6.53 -3.11 -2.35
CA ILE A 114 -6.80 -3.51 -0.97
C ILE A 114 -5.66 -2.91 -0.14
N VAL A 115 -6.00 -2.10 0.84
CA VAL A 115 -5.02 -1.53 1.76
C VAL A 115 -5.39 -1.93 3.18
N ILE A 116 -4.48 -2.63 3.84
CA ILE A 116 -4.60 -2.98 5.26
C ILE A 116 -3.93 -1.85 6.03
N SER A 117 -4.70 -1.09 6.79
CA SER A 117 -4.19 0.08 7.51
C SER A 117 -5.11 0.49 8.64
N HIS A 118 -4.55 1.17 9.63
CA HIS A 118 -5.29 1.84 10.71
C HIS A 118 -5.22 3.36 10.59
N GLN A 119 -4.62 3.89 9.52
CA GLN A 119 -4.47 5.34 9.29
C GLN A 119 -5.76 5.95 8.75
N GLU A 120 -6.26 6.98 9.43
CA GLU A 120 -7.49 7.67 9.09
C GLU A 120 -7.50 8.18 7.63
N LYS A 121 -6.37 8.70 7.15
CA LYS A 121 -6.22 9.18 5.77
C LYS A 121 -6.45 8.07 4.74
N ILE A 122 -5.93 6.86 4.97
CA ILE A 122 -6.14 5.72 4.09
C ILE A 122 -7.60 5.26 4.16
N ILE A 123 -8.14 5.14 5.37
CA ILE A 123 -9.53 4.71 5.60
C ILE A 123 -10.51 5.69 4.91
N SER A 124 -10.23 6.99 4.98
CA SER A 124 -11.09 8.02 4.36
C SER A 124 -11.14 7.95 2.83
N MET A 125 -10.13 7.38 2.18
CA MET A 125 -10.08 7.20 0.72
C MET A 125 -10.86 5.97 0.24
N ALA A 126 -11.16 5.02 1.13
CA ALA A 126 -11.77 3.75 0.76
C ALA A 126 -13.21 3.94 0.23
N ASP A 127 -13.60 3.16 -0.77
CA ASP A 127 -15.00 3.01 -1.19
C ASP A 127 -15.76 2.07 -0.25
N ARG A 128 -15.06 1.02 0.19
CA ARG A 128 -15.58 -0.02 1.09
C ARG A 128 -14.58 -0.30 2.20
N ILE A 129 -15.10 -0.63 3.35
CA ILE A 129 -14.29 -0.99 4.53
C ILE A 129 -14.72 -2.38 4.99
N MET A 130 -13.73 -3.20 5.34
CA MET A 130 -13.91 -4.48 6.00
C MET A 130 -13.17 -4.43 7.35
N VAL A 131 -13.87 -4.67 8.43
CA VAL A 131 -13.32 -4.73 9.78
C VAL A 131 -13.13 -6.19 10.17
N ILE A 132 -11.88 -6.55 10.43
CA ILE A 132 -11.52 -7.90 10.87
C ILE A 132 -11.05 -7.80 12.34
N ASP A 133 -11.65 -8.63 13.20
CA ASP A 133 -11.26 -8.72 14.59
C ASP A 133 -11.45 -10.15 15.08
N ASP A 134 -10.49 -10.65 15.85
CA ASP A 134 -10.45 -12.04 16.35
C ASP A 134 -10.65 -13.08 15.22
N GLY A 135 -10.01 -12.84 14.06
CA GLY A 135 -10.05 -13.72 12.90
C GLY A 135 -11.43 -13.80 12.20
N LYS A 136 -12.34 -12.87 12.46
CA LYS A 136 -13.69 -12.82 11.88
C LYS A 136 -13.97 -11.44 11.29
N ILE A 137 -14.79 -11.42 10.23
CA ILE A 137 -15.34 -10.18 9.72
C ILE A 137 -16.41 -9.68 10.69
N LYS A 138 -16.17 -8.53 11.32
CA LYS A 138 -17.11 -7.88 12.23
C LYS A 138 -18.06 -6.94 11.51
N ALA A 139 -17.56 -6.22 10.51
CA ALA A 139 -18.35 -5.33 9.67
C ALA A 139 -17.77 -5.28 8.26
N GLU A 140 -18.63 -5.14 7.28
CA GLU A 140 -18.25 -4.93 5.88
C GLU A 140 -19.32 -4.08 5.21
N GLY A 141 -18.91 -3.06 4.45
CA GLY A 141 -19.85 -2.19 3.77
C GLY A 141 -19.20 -1.02 3.08
N ARG A 142 -20.03 -0.07 2.64
CA ARG A 142 -19.55 1.22 2.16
C ARG A 142 -18.93 1.99 3.31
N LYS A 143 -18.00 2.86 3.01
CA LYS A 143 -17.34 3.71 4.01
C LYS A 143 -18.35 4.46 4.90
N GLU A 144 -19.37 5.06 4.28
CA GLU A 144 -20.39 5.84 4.96
C GLU A 144 -21.19 5.04 5.99
N ASP A 145 -21.31 3.72 5.77
CA ASP A 145 -22.06 2.82 6.65
C ASP A 145 -21.20 2.29 7.80
N VAL A 146 -19.89 2.07 7.55
CA VAL A 146 -18.98 1.40 8.47
C VAL A 146 -18.26 2.38 9.39
N LEU A 147 -17.84 3.56 8.90
CA LEU A 147 -17.09 4.55 9.71
C LEU A 147 -17.82 4.98 10.98
N PRO A 148 -19.11 5.30 10.99
CA PRO A 148 -19.82 5.68 12.20
C PRO A 148 -19.81 4.57 13.25
N CYS A 149 -19.78 3.31 12.81
CA CYS A 149 -19.69 2.15 13.72
C CYS A 149 -18.30 2.04 14.36
N LEU A 150 -17.22 2.42 13.64
CA LEU A 150 -15.86 2.41 14.18
C LEU A 150 -15.64 3.51 15.23
N GLU A 151 -16.13 4.72 14.99
CA GLU A 151 -16.08 5.82 15.95
C GLU A 151 -16.89 5.55 17.23
N GLY A 152 -17.88 4.67 17.14
CA GLY A 152 -18.70 4.22 18.27
C GLY A 152 -18.12 3.04 19.07
N LEU A 153 -17.13 2.32 18.53
CA LEU A 153 -16.55 1.13 19.20
C LEU A 153 -15.82 1.48 20.51
N ASP A 154 -15.33 2.69 20.67
CA ASP A 154 -14.80 3.19 21.95
C ASP A 154 -15.88 3.48 23.00
N LYS A 155 -17.16 3.45 22.63
CA LYS A 155 -18.30 3.81 23.50
C LYS A 155 -19.43 2.78 23.59
N CYS A 156 -19.40 1.69 22.83
CA CYS A 156 -20.58 0.84 22.73
C CYS A 156 -20.26 -0.66 22.76
N HIS A 157 -20.33 -1.27 23.95
CA HIS A 157 -20.50 -2.72 24.12
C HIS A 157 -21.86 -3.24 23.58
N ALA A 158 -22.68 -2.39 22.96
CA ALA A 158 -24.05 -2.69 22.56
C ALA A 158 -24.23 -3.12 21.10
N CYS A 159 -23.22 -2.99 20.23
CA CYS A 159 -23.34 -3.40 18.81
C CYS A 159 -23.07 -4.89 18.55
N ALA A 160 -22.95 -5.70 19.60
CA ALA A 160 -22.70 -7.14 19.48
C ALA A 160 -23.94 -7.99 19.10
N GLY A 161 -25.01 -7.38 18.64
CA GLY A 161 -26.24 -8.13 18.38
C GLY A 161 -27.21 -7.56 17.38
N ASN A 162 -26.80 -7.21 16.16
CA ASN A 162 -27.70 -7.18 15.00
C ASN A 162 -27.00 -6.61 13.77
N ALA A 163 -26.29 -7.42 13.05
CA ALA A 163 -25.94 -7.14 11.66
C ALA A 163 -26.32 -8.35 10.80
N GLY A 164 -27.61 -8.60 10.74
CA GLY A 164 -28.20 -9.37 9.67
C GLY A 164 -28.52 -8.43 8.52
N VAL A 165 -27.59 -8.18 7.62
CA VAL A 165 -27.92 -7.68 6.28
C VAL A 165 -27.73 -8.83 5.31
N ARG A 166 -28.88 -9.32 4.85
CA ARG A 166 -29.01 -10.32 3.80
C ARG A 166 -28.68 -9.69 2.45
N ALA A 167 -28.17 -10.57 1.60
CA ALA A 167 -27.92 -10.53 0.17
C ALA A 167 -28.59 -9.44 -0.64
#